data_5d8d0ed4f7fddae5a38f68c31f3634f4
#
_entry.id   5d8d0ed4f7fddae5a38f68c31f3634f4
#
_cell.length_a   1.000
_cell.length_b   1.000
_cell.length_c   1.000
_cell.angle_alpha   90.00
_cell.angle_beta   90.00
_cell.angle_gamma   90.00
#
_symmetry.space_group_name_H-M   'P 1'
#
loop_
_entity.id
_entity.type
_entity.pdbx_description
1 polymer ?
#
loop_
_entity_poly.entity_id
_entity_poly.type
_entity_poly.pdbx_seq_one_letter_code
_entity_poly.pdbx_strand_id
1 'polypeptide(L)'
;MRLLKGGWAAKRFQGPALPWAGLLLVLLAVSALGVELLVKGLPANHSLYGDAKARWTINEYADLECPFCKVYTPRLKRWVDSHPDVNLVWRHLPLQMHGEAARHQARLVECAGIQGGAKAFWSAIDAIFAQSAGNGGGLPGGTLHFPELDQARLEKCAKDMDLVDRLIKTDIDTARSNGITATPTLVIRDNQTGRSVKLEGMADETTLLSAIDWLIHSGD
;
A
#
# COMPACT_ATOMS: atom_id res chain seq x y z
N MET A 1 -64.45 56.29 -37.32
CA MET A 1 -63.28 56.12 -36.40
C MET A 1 -63.10 54.63 -36.17
N ARG A 2 -62.14 53.95 -36.87
CA ARG A 2 -61.91 52.49 -36.79
C ARG A 2 -60.61 52.26 -36.07
N LEU A 3 -60.68 51.57 -34.92
CA LEU A 3 -59.53 51.13 -34.14
C LEU A 3 -58.99 49.84 -34.71
N LEU A 4 -57.74 49.83 -35.16
CA LEU A 4 -57.00 48.63 -35.56
C LEU A 4 -56.39 47.98 -34.34
N LYS A 5 -56.85 46.74 -34.04
CA LYS A 5 -56.19 45.86 -33.05
C LYS A 5 -55.06 45.08 -33.77
N GLY A 6 -53.79 45.43 -33.51
CA GLY A 6 -52.66 44.66 -33.90
C GLY A 6 -52.32 43.59 -32.85
N GLY A 7 -52.57 42.32 -33.19
CA GLY A 7 -52.14 41.19 -32.38
C GLY A 7 -50.71 40.79 -32.69
N TRP A 8 -49.81 40.89 -31.71
CA TRP A 8 -48.47 40.33 -31.79
C TRP A 8 -48.48 38.86 -31.34
N ALA A 9 -48.31 37.96 -32.31
CA ALA A 9 -48.08 36.53 -32.02
C ALA A 9 -46.62 36.29 -31.67
N ALA A 10 -46.34 36.02 -30.42
CA ALA A 10 -45.02 35.59 -29.96
C ALA A 10 -44.73 34.15 -30.45
N LYS A 11 -43.88 33.97 -31.41
CA LYS A 11 -43.33 32.65 -31.80
C LYS A 11 -42.44 32.12 -30.67
N ARG A 12 -42.86 31.07 -29.97
CA ARG A 12 -42.01 30.29 -29.08
C ARG A 12 -40.99 29.53 -29.91
N PHE A 13 -39.74 29.88 -29.77
CA PHE A 13 -38.62 29.05 -30.22
C PHE A 13 -38.51 27.83 -29.28
N GLN A 14 -38.95 26.68 -29.74
CA GLN A 14 -38.64 25.40 -29.13
C GLN A 14 -37.32 24.92 -29.71
N GLY A 15 -36.21 25.28 -29.06
CA GLY A 15 -34.92 24.65 -29.33
C GLY A 15 -34.92 23.21 -28.78
N PRO A 16 -34.20 22.26 -29.41
CA PRO A 16 -34.13 20.90 -28.92
C PRO A 16 -33.45 20.92 -27.55
N ALA A 17 -34.19 20.42 -26.53
CA ALA A 17 -33.64 20.17 -25.20
C ALA A 17 -32.56 19.07 -25.33
N LEU A 18 -31.28 19.43 -25.29
CA LEU A 18 -30.21 18.45 -25.13
C LEU A 18 -30.43 17.72 -23.79
N PRO A 19 -30.44 16.38 -23.78
CA PRO A 19 -30.67 15.64 -22.56
C PRO A 19 -29.41 15.76 -21.67
N TRP A 20 -29.50 16.62 -20.66
CA TRP A 20 -28.46 16.79 -19.63
C TRP A 20 -28.08 15.48 -18.93
N ALA A 21 -28.99 14.50 -18.95
CA ALA A 21 -28.76 13.14 -18.46
C ALA A 21 -27.63 12.41 -19.22
N GLY A 22 -27.48 12.64 -20.54
CA GLY A 22 -26.41 12.04 -21.32
C GLY A 22 -25.03 12.60 -20.97
N LEU A 23 -24.93 13.91 -20.69
CA LEU A 23 -23.67 14.54 -20.31
C LEU A 23 -23.16 14.08 -18.94
N LEU A 24 -24.07 13.90 -17.97
CA LEU A 24 -23.76 13.37 -16.63
C LEU A 24 -23.27 11.92 -16.71
N LEU A 25 -23.89 11.06 -17.54
CA LEU A 25 -23.46 9.67 -17.71
C LEU A 25 -22.08 9.56 -18.38
N VAL A 26 -21.77 10.42 -19.34
CA VAL A 26 -20.44 10.46 -19.98
C VAL A 26 -19.38 10.95 -19.00
N LEU A 27 -19.65 11.95 -18.17
CA LEU A 27 -18.70 12.44 -17.16
C LEU A 27 -18.44 11.39 -16.07
N LEU A 28 -19.46 10.63 -15.63
CA LEU A 28 -19.31 9.54 -14.68
C LEU A 28 -18.52 8.35 -15.29
N ALA A 29 -18.76 8.03 -16.55
CA ALA A 29 -18.01 6.98 -17.25
C ALA A 29 -16.54 7.35 -17.46
N VAL A 30 -16.24 8.60 -17.79
CA VAL A 30 -14.85 9.08 -17.96
C VAL A 30 -14.12 9.09 -16.59
N SER A 31 -14.80 9.43 -15.50
CA SER A 31 -14.18 9.38 -14.16
C SER A 31 -13.92 7.95 -13.71
N ALA A 32 -14.84 7.01 -13.98
CA ALA A 32 -14.66 5.59 -13.65
C ALA A 32 -13.51 4.96 -14.46
N LEU A 33 -13.45 5.22 -15.77
CA LEU A 33 -12.36 4.77 -16.64
C LEU A 33 -11.00 5.39 -16.23
N GLY A 34 -10.98 6.66 -15.84
CA GLY A 34 -9.78 7.33 -15.35
C GLY A 34 -9.24 6.71 -14.06
N VAL A 35 -10.12 6.34 -13.13
CA VAL A 35 -9.76 5.64 -11.88
C VAL A 35 -9.28 4.22 -12.18
N GLU A 36 -9.95 3.46 -13.07
CA GLU A 36 -9.49 2.12 -13.46
C GLU A 36 -8.14 2.12 -14.17
N LEU A 37 -7.86 3.11 -15.02
CA LEU A 37 -6.56 3.26 -15.69
C LEU A 37 -5.45 3.62 -14.70
N LEU A 38 -5.74 4.45 -13.69
CA LEU A 38 -4.80 4.78 -12.61
C LEU A 38 -4.52 3.57 -11.71
N VAL A 39 -5.53 2.74 -11.42
CA VAL A 39 -5.36 1.51 -10.62
C VAL A 39 -4.64 0.42 -11.40
N LYS A 40 -4.85 0.30 -12.72
CA LYS A 40 -4.10 -0.65 -13.59
C LYS A 40 -2.64 -0.27 -13.80
N GLY A 41 -2.25 0.97 -13.52
CA GLY A 41 -0.86 1.44 -13.59
C GLY A 41 -0.04 1.19 -12.32
N LEU A 42 -0.66 0.82 -11.20
CA LEU A 42 0.05 0.43 -10.00
C LEU A 42 0.49 -1.04 -10.14
N PRO A 43 1.78 -1.36 -9.99
CA PRO A 43 2.21 -2.75 -10.02
C PRO A 43 1.47 -3.51 -8.92
N ALA A 44 0.73 -4.56 -9.33
CA ALA A 44 -0.07 -5.35 -8.43
C ALA A 44 0.84 -5.91 -7.31
N ASN A 45 0.57 -5.49 -6.08
CA ASN A 45 1.09 -6.08 -4.86
C ASN A 45 2.62 -6.22 -4.77
N HIS A 46 3.35 -5.13 -5.05
CA HIS A 46 4.82 -5.14 -4.97
C HIS A 46 5.36 -5.39 -3.54
N SER A 47 4.53 -5.22 -2.51
CA SER A 47 4.88 -5.56 -1.13
C SER A 47 4.80 -7.06 -0.81
N LEU A 48 4.39 -7.90 -1.78
CA LEU A 48 4.31 -9.34 -1.61
C LEU A 48 5.67 -10.02 -1.83
N TYR A 49 6.04 -10.93 -0.93
CA TYR A 49 7.18 -11.84 -1.01
C TYR A 49 6.70 -13.29 -0.97
N GLY A 50 7.18 -14.12 -1.89
CA GLY A 50 6.75 -15.51 -2.02
C GLY A 50 5.60 -15.72 -3.02
N ASP A 51 4.92 -16.86 -2.94
CA ASP A 51 3.85 -17.23 -3.87
C ASP A 51 2.55 -16.46 -3.57
N ALA A 52 2.02 -15.74 -4.56
CA ALA A 52 0.75 -15.04 -4.45
C ALA A 52 -0.46 -15.97 -4.22
N LYS A 53 -0.31 -17.27 -4.49
CA LYS A 53 -1.35 -18.29 -4.30
C LYS A 53 -1.20 -19.06 -2.98
N ALA A 54 -0.22 -18.71 -2.14
CA ALA A 54 0.00 -19.35 -0.84
C ALA A 54 -1.28 -19.34 0.00
N ARG A 55 -1.52 -20.42 0.74
CA ARG A 55 -2.67 -20.51 1.64
C ARG A 55 -2.57 -19.49 2.77
N TRP A 56 -1.36 -19.27 3.29
CA TRP A 56 -1.11 -18.43 4.45
C TRP A 56 -0.44 -17.13 4.04
N THR A 57 -0.98 -16.01 4.52
CA THR A 57 -0.34 -14.71 4.36
C THR A 57 0.05 -14.17 5.72
N ILE A 58 1.34 -13.86 5.90
CA ILE A 58 1.84 -13.10 7.03
C ILE A 58 1.91 -11.64 6.62
N ASN A 59 1.09 -10.77 7.22
CA ASN A 59 1.24 -9.33 7.10
C ASN A 59 2.17 -8.86 8.23
N GLU A 60 3.36 -8.38 7.89
CA GLU A 60 4.32 -7.80 8.83
C GLU A 60 4.14 -6.29 8.87
N TYR A 61 3.58 -5.77 9.95
CA TYR A 61 3.54 -4.34 10.24
C TYR A 61 4.88 -3.93 10.81
N ALA A 62 5.65 -3.16 10.03
CA ALA A 62 7.04 -2.91 10.33
C ALA A 62 7.47 -1.48 10.02
N ASP A 63 8.56 -1.06 10.66
CA ASP A 63 9.19 0.24 10.54
C ASP A 63 10.67 0.06 10.18
N LEU A 64 11.12 0.75 9.17
CA LEU A 64 12.48 0.66 8.63
C LEU A 64 13.55 1.25 9.59
N GLU A 65 13.14 2.04 10.56
CA GLU A 65 14.00 2.56 11.62
C GLU A 65 13.95 1.71 12.90
N CYS A 66 13.06 0.70 12.97
CA CYS A 66 12.94 -0.17 14.13
C CYS A 66 14.06 -1.23 14.17
N PRO A 67 14.90 -1.26 15.24
CA PRO A 67 15.99 -2.22 15.33
C PRO A 67 15.51 -3.68 15.42
N PHE A 68 14.33 -3.92 15.97
CA PHE A 68 13.74 -5.26 16.02
C PHE A 68 13.30 -5.72 14.63
N CYS A 69 12.69 -4.85 13.80
CA CYS A 69 12.35 -5.15 12.41
C CYS A 69 13.60 -5.44 11.58
N LYS A 70 14.67 -4.64 11.73
CA LYS A 70 15.96 -4.86 11.08
C LYS A 70 16.50 -6.27 11.29
N VAL A 71 16.34 -6.81 12.49
CA VAL A 71 16.81 -8.18 12.83
C VAL A 71 15.82 -9.24 12.39
N TYR A 72 14.52 -8.96 12.49
CA TYR A 72 13.47 -9.95 12.33
C TYR A 72 13.06 -10.19 10.88
N THR A 73 12.82 -9.13 10.10
CA THR A 73 12.36 -9.26 8.71
C THR A 73 13.23 -10.18 7.85
N PRO A 74 14.59 -10.12 7.89
CA PRO A 74 15.42 -11.06 7.13
C PRO A 74 15.28 -12.52 7.60
N ARG A 75 14.97 -12.76 8.88
CA ARG A 75 14.73 -14.12 9.41
C ARG A 75 13.38 -14.63 8.93
N LEU A 76 12.35 -13.78 8.96
CA LEU A 76 11.01 -14.11 8.49
C LEU A 76 11.01 -14.42 6.99
N LYS A 77 11.74 -13.65 6.16
CA LYS A 77 11.92 -13.95 4.73
C LYS A 77 12.51 -15.35 4.51
N ARG A 78 13.60 -15.70 5.21
CA ARG A 78 14.21 -17.04 5.10
C ARG A 78 13.26 -18.15 5.54
N TRP A 79 12.45 -17.90 6.56
CA TRP A 79 11.44 -18.86 6.99
C TRP A 79 10.37 -19.06 5.91
N VAL A 80 9.88 -17.99 5.28
CA VAL A 80 8.95 -18.03 4.14
C VAL A 80 9.55 -18.78 2.95
N ASP A 81 10.84 -18.56 2.64
CA ASP A 81 11.55 -19.31 1.56
C ASP A 81 11.52 -20.83 1.77
N SER A 82 11.45 -21.30 3.02
CA SER A 82 11.36 -22.72 3.36
C SER A 82 9.93 -23.25 3.52
N HIS A 83 8.91 -22.37 3.40
CA HIS A 83 7.49 -22.71 3.56
C HIS A 83 6.68 -22.22 2.33
N PRO A 84 6.61 -22.99 1.23
CA PRO A 84 6.04 -22.54 -0.04
C PRO A 84 4.53 -22.27 0.01
N ASP A 85 3.83 -22.72 1.04
CA ASP A 85 2.43 -22.44 1.33
C ASP A 85 2.19 -21.15 2.13
N VAL A 86 3.27 -20.42 2.44
CA VAL A 86 3.26 -19.13 3.14
C VAL A 86 3.82 -18.04 2.26
N ASN A 87 3.20 -16.87 2.26
CA ASN A 87 3.77 -15.64 1.74
C ASN A 87 3.83 -14.54 2.80
N LEU A 88 4.62 -13.52 2.52
CA LEU A 88 4.84 -12.38 3.38
C LEU A 88 4.41 -11.10 2.67
N VAL A 89 3.67 -10.24 3.35
CA VAL A 89 3.30 -8.91 2.87
C VAL A 89 3.84 -7.88 3.85
N TRP A 90 4.66 -6.96 3.35
CA TRP A 90 5.09 -5.80 4.13
C TRP A 90 3.95 -4.79 4.27
N ARG A 91 3.78 -4.28 5.50
CA ARG A 91 2.85 -3.20 5.85
C ARG A 91 3.59 -2.09 6.54
N HIS A 92 3.61 -0.93 5.93
CA HIS A 92 4.31 0.23 6.51
C HIS A 92 3.64 0.71 7.80
N LEU A 93 4.40 0.73 8.88
CA LEU A 93 4.00 1.34 10.15
C LEU A 93 5.13 2.21 10.72
N PRO A 94 5.47 3.33 10.04
CA PRO A 94 6.47 4.27 10.54
C PRO A 94 6.01 4.86 11.86
N LEU A 95 6.72 4.50 12.95
CA LEU A 95 6.38 4.93 14.29
C LEU A 95 6.69 6.42 14.49
N GLN A 96 5.83 7.11 15.22
CA GLN A 96 6.01 8.55 15.45
C GLN A 96 7.36 8.88 16.11
N MET A 97 7.85 8.02 16.99
CA MET A 97 9.14 8.18 17.67
C MET A 97 10.35 8.17 16.73
N HIS A 98 10.23 7.57 15.55
CA HIS A 98 11.28 7.52 14.53
C HIS A 98 11.17 8.67 13.51
N GLY A 99 10.14 9.48 13.62
CA GLY A 99 9.99 10.77 12.93
C GLY A 99 9.97 10.69 11.40
N GLU A 100 10.58 11.69 10.77
CA GLU A 100 10.59 11.79 9.31
C GLU A 100 11.52 10.76 8.65
N ALA A 101 12.54 10.27 9.34
CA ALA A 101 13.43 9.23 8.82
C ALA A 101 12.65 7.97 8.42
N ALA A 102 11.80 7.47 9.29
CA ALA A 102 10.96 6.30 9.02
C ALA A 102 9.98 6.53 7.86
N ARG A 103 9.37 7.71 7.78
CA ARG A 103 8.45 8.07 6.69
C ARG A 103 9.16 8.18 5.36
N HIS A 104 10.32 8.87 5.33
CA HIS A 104 11.11 9.01 4.12
C HIS A 104 11.56 7.66 3.57
N GLN A 105 12.03 6.76 4.42
CA GLN A 105 12.43 5.42 4.03
C GLN A 105 11.24 4.58 3.51
N ALA A 106 10.07 4.70 4.13
CA ALA A 106 8.85 4.06 3.63
C ALA A 106 8.50 4.55 2.21
N ARG A 107 8.63 5.86 1.93
CA ARG A 107 8.45 6.43 0.59
C ARG A 107 9.45 5.87 -0.42
N LEU A 108 10.73 5.77 -0.05
CA LEU A 108 11.77 5.20 -0.92
C LEU A 108 11.46 3.76 -1.31
N VAL A 109 11.01 2.94 -0.36
CA VAL A 109 10.63 1.54 -0.61
C VAL A 109 9.43 1.44 -1.54
N GLU A 110 8.38 2.22 -1.31
CA GLU A 110 7.22 2.28 -2.20
C GLU A 110 7.62 2.73 -3.61
N CYS A 111 8.45 3.76 -3.73
CA CYS A 111 8.94 4.25 -5.01
C CYS A 111 9.82 3.22 -5.75
N ALA A 112 10.60 2.43 -5.02
CA ALA A 112 11.35 1.31 -5.59
C ALA A 112 10.39 0.24 -6.13
N GLY A 113 9.34 -0.09 -5.39
CA GLY A 113 8.30 -1.01 -5.81
C GLY A 113 7.53 -0.53 -7.06
N ILE A 114 7.22 0.74 -7.14
CA ILE A 114 6.58 1.36 -8.33
C ILE A 114 7.48 1.27 -9.56
N GLN A 115 8.79 1.42 -9.41
CA GLN A 115 9.73 1.35 -10.53
C GLN A 115 10.06 -0.07 -10.97
N GLY A 116 10.32 -0.99 -10.03
CA GLY A 116 10.92 -2.29 -10.30
C GLY A 116 10.14 -3.48 -9.72
N GLY A 117 8.89 -3.28 -9.27
CA GLY A 117 8.03 -4.32 -8.74
C GLY A 117 8.52 -4.92 -7.41
N ALA A 118 8.05 -6.11 -7.08
CA ALA A 118 8.32 -6.76 -5.79
C ALA A 118 9.82 -6.97 -5.53
N LYS A 119 10.59 -7.32 -6.55
CA LYS A 119 12.05 -7.49 -6.40
C LYS A 119 12.70 -6.21 -5.90
N ALA A 120 12.41 -5.06 -6.53
CA ALA A 120 12.99 -3.79 -6.14
C ALA A 120 12.50 -3.31 -4.78
N PHE A 121 11.22 -3.53 -4.47
CA PHE A 121 10.63 -3.22 -3.17
C PHE A 121 11.39 -3.92 -2.03
N TRP A 122 11.52 -5.24 -2.10
CA TRP A 122 12.19 -6.02 -1.06
C TRP A 122 13.69 -5.79 -1.00
N SER A 123 14.34 -5.57 -2.16
CA SER A 123 15.75 -5.17 -2.18
C SER A 123 15.98 -3.79 -1.54
N ALA A 124 15.03 -2.85 -1.69
CA ALA A 124 15.09 -1.54 -1.03
C ALA A 124 14.99 -1.67 0.50
N ILE A 125 14.09 -2.54 1.01
CA ILE A 125 14.01 -2.85 2.44
C ILE A 125 15.35 -3.38 2.96
N ASP A 126 15.91 -4.38 2.27
CA ASP A 126 17.19 -4.98 2.66
C ASP A 126 18.33 -3.94 2.67
N ALA A 127 18.39 -3.07 1.63
CA ALA A 127 19.41 -2.02 1.52
C ALA A 127 19.25 -0.93 2.61
N ILE A 128 18.01 -0.54 2.93
CA ILE A 128 17.75 0.41 4.01
C ILE A 128 18.17 -0.18 5.35
N PHE A 129 17.77 -1.42 5.65
CA PHE A 129 18.20 -2.08 6.89
C PHE A 129 19.72 -2.23 7.00
N ALA A 130 20.43 -2.43 5.87
CA ALA A 130 21.89 -2.47 5.88
C ALA A 130 22.53 -1.12 6.18
N GLN A 131 21.94 -0.01 5.71
CA GLN A 131 22.55 1.32 5.73
C GLN A 131 22.01 2.23 6.83
N SER A 132 20.73 2.07 7.25
CA SER A 132 20.12 2.93 8.26
C SER A 132 20.80 2.83 9.62
N ALA A 133 20.97 3.97 10.27
CA ALA A 133 21.42 4.04 11.65
C ALA A 133 20.37 3.50 12.64
N GLY A 134 19.09 3.44 12.24
CA GLY A 134 17.99 3.04 13.10
C GLY A 134 17.59 4.09 14.13
N ASN A 135 16.47 3.82 14.84
CA ASN A 135 15.95 4.67 15.91
C ASN A 135 15.74 6.14 15.52
N GLY A 136 15.32 6.39 14.28
CA GLY A 136 15.12 7.75 13.75
C GLY A 136 16.37 8.43 13.20
N GLY A 137 17.52 7.73 13.17
CA GLY A 137 18.79 8.26 12.68
C GLY A 137 18.87 8.37 11.15
N GLY A 138 18.01 7.63 10.44
CA GLY A 138 17.91 7.71 8.99
C GLY A 138 19.08 7.10 8.23
N LEU A 139 19.12 7.39 6.92
CA LEU A 139 20.19 6.96 6.03
C LEU A 139 21.35 7.94 6.07
N PRO A 140 22.62 7.48 6.09
CA PRO A 140 23.76 8.34 5.97
C PRO A 140 23.70 9.16 4.66
N GLY A 141 23.81 10.48 4.75
CA GLY A 141 23.68 11.38 3.60
C GLY A 141 22.24 11.55 3.08
N GLY A 142 21.24 10.94 3.73
CA GLY A 142 19.82 11.13 3.41
C GLY A 142 19.33 10.44 2.14
N THR A 143 20.18 9.67 1.44
CA THR A 143 19.84 9.03 0.17
C THR A 143 20.13 7.54 0.19
N LEU A 144 19.26 6.76 -0.46
CA LEU A 144 19.49 5.35 -0.72
C LEU A 144 20.06 5.20 -2.13
N HIS A 145 21.31 4.74 -2.22
CA HIS A 145 21.88 4.40 -3.52
C HIS A 145 21.39 3.02 -3.97
N PHE A 146 20.72 2.99 -5.12
CA PHE A 146 20.14 1.78 -5.69
C PHE A 146 20.57 1.64 -7.15
N PRO A 147 21.67 0.90 -7.43
CA PRO A 147 22.28 0.84 -8.78
C PRO A 147 21.34 0.30 -9.87
N GLU A 148 20.33 -0.50 -9.46
CA GLU A 148 19.39 -1.15 -10.40
C GLU A 148 18.20 -0.25 -10.79
N LEU A 149 18.05 0.93 -10.18
CA LEU A 149 16.94 1.86 -10.41
C LEU A 149 17.44 3.24 -10.87
N ASP A 150 16.60 3.94 -11.59
CA ASP A 150 16.81 5.36 -11.90
C ASP A 150 16.72 6.18 -10.61
N GLN A 151 17.88 6.61 -10.11
CA GLN A 151 18.02 7.34 -8.86
C GLN A 151 17.24 8.68 -8.88
N ALA A 152 17.29 9.41 -9.98
CA ALA A 152 16.58 10.69 -10.09
C ALA A 152 15.07 10.50 -10.04
N ARG A 153 14.58 9.43 -10.67
CA ARG A 153 13.16 9.05 -10.62
C ARG A 153 12.74 8.56 -9.25
N LEU A 154 13.60 7.82 -8.54
CA LEU A 154 13.37 7.37 -7.17
C LEU A 154 13.19 8.56 -6.22
N GLU A 155 14.13 9.51 -6.26
CA GLU A 155 14.10 10.70 -5.42
C GLU A 155 12.93 11.64 -5.74
N LYS A 156 12.62 11.81 -7.04
CA LYS A 156 11.45 12.58 -7.46
C LYS A 156 10.16 11.96 -6.93
N CYS A 157 10.03 10.63 -7.04
CA CYS A 157 8.87 9.91 -6.52
C CYS A 157 8.74 10.06 -5.01
N ALA A 158 9.84 9.94 -4.24
CA ALA A 158 9.83 10.08 -2.80
C ALA A 158 9.52 11.51 -2.31
N LYS A 159 9.67 12.52 -3.19
CA LYS A 159 9.30 13.91 -2.96
C LYS A 159 7.87 14.23 -3.39
N ASP A 160 7.34 13.52 -4.41
CA ASP A 160 5.97 13.64 -4.90
C ASP A 160 5.04 12.78 -4.01
N MET A 161 4.63 13.37 -2.90
CA MET A 161 4.13 12.67 -1.71
C MET A 161 2.72 12.10 -1.84
N ASP A 162 1.88 12.62 -2.76
CA ASP A 162 0.43 12.38 -2.71
C ASP A 162 0.02 10.91 -2.92
N LEU A 163 0.62 10.19 -3.88
CA LEU A 163 0.28 8.79 -4.14
C LEU A 163 0.89 7.86 -3.10
N VAL A 164 2.18 8.03 -2.86
CA VAL A 164 2.98 7.18 -1.96
C VAL A 164 2.52 7.32 -0.52
N ASP A 165 2.24 8.57 -0.08
CA ASP A 165 1.70 8.82 1.27
C ASP A 165 0.32 8.21 1.46
N ARG A 166 -0.52 8.13 0.40
CA ARG A 166 -1.81 7.40 0.50
C ARG A 166 -1.63 5.90 0.71
N LEU A 167 -0.64 5.28 0.05
CA LEU A 167 -0.34 3.85 0.26
C LEU A 167 0.10 3.59 1.70
N ILE A 168 1.09 4.35 2.17
CA ILE A 168 1.59 4.26 3.55
C ILE A 168 0.48 4.55 4.56
N LYS A 169 -0.33 5.58 4.31
CA LYS A 169 -1.47 5.93 5.17
C LYS A 169 -2.50 4.80 5.26
N THR A 170 -2.75 4.10 4.17
CA THR A 170 -3.68 2.95 4.18
C THR A 170 -3.20 1.86 5.12
N ASP A 171 -1.91 1.55 5.14
CA ASP A 171 -1.32 0.58 6.08
C ASP A 171 -1.41 1.07 7.53
N ILE A 172 -1.09 2.35 7.79
CA ILE A 172 -1.20 2.97 9.12
C ILE A 172 -2.64 2.95 9.62
N ASP A 173 -3.61 3.32 8.79
CA ASP A 173 -5.03 3.32 9.18
C ASP A 173 -5.54 1.89 9.43
N THR A 174 -5.08 0.91 8.63
CA THR A 174 -5.37 -0.50 8.84
C THR A 174 -4.75 -1.00 10.16
N ALA A 175 -3.50 -0.65 10.45
CA ALA A 175 -2.87 -0.97 11.72
C ALA A 175 -3.67 -0.41 12.90
N ARG A 176 -4.03 0.87 12.83
CA ARG A 176 -4.79 1.55 13.89
C ARG A 176 -6.16 0.90 14.13
N SER A 177 -6.90 0.56 13.07
CA SER A 177 -8.21 -0.09 13.19
C SER A 177 -8.14 -1.49 13.81
N ASN A 178 -6.98 -2.16 13.70
CA ASN A 178 -6.70 -3.48 14.29
C ASN A 178 -5.97 -3.40 15.64
N GLY A 179 -5.83 -2.20 16.23
CA GLY A 179 -5.15 -2.00 17.50
C GLY A 179 -3.66 -2.35 17.45
N ILE A 180 -3.00 -2.18 16.29
CA ILE A 180 -1.57 -2.41 16.11
C ILE A 180 -0.83 -1.08 16.31
N THR A 181 0.03 -1.03 17.34
CA THR A 181 0.73 0.20 17.75
C THR A 181 2.25 0.03 17.86
N ALA A 182 2.74 -1.20 17.69
CA ALA A 182 4.16 -1.55 17.83
C ALA A 182 4.66 -2.36 16.64
N THR A 183 5.98 -2.34 16.43
CA THR A 183 6.66 -3.06 15.33
C THR A 183 7.81 -3.92 15.87
N PRO A 184 8.04 -5.11 15.29
CA PRO A 184 7.18 -5.76 14.33
C PRO A 184 5.89 -6.28 14.99
N THR A 185 4.78 -6.27 14.24
CA THR A 185 3.56 -7.00 14.59
C THR A 185 3.13 -7.82 13.39
N LEU A 186 2.78 -9.08 13.58
CA LEU A 186 2.37 -9.99 12.54
C LEU A 186 0.87 -10.22 12.58
N VAL A 187 0.22 -10.27 11.42
CA VAL A 187 -1.13 -10.78 11.27
C VAL A 187 -1.08 -11.93 10.28
N ILE A 188 -1.21 -13.16 10.79
CA ILE A 188 -1.26 -14.38 9.99
C ILE A 188 -2.69 -14.62 9.58
N ARG A 189 -2.93 -14.76 8.27
CA ARG A 189 -4.25 -14.96 7.66
C ARG A 189 -4.31 -16.26 6.89
N ASP A 190 -5.35 -17.04 7.10
CA ASP A 190 -5.75 -18.12 6.20
C ASP A 190 -6.55 -17.56 5.02
N ASN A 191 -6.00 -17.63 3.82
CA ASN A 191 -6.63 -17.11 2.60
C ASN A 191 -7.83 -17.95 2.15
N GLN A 192 -7.98 -19.16 2.65
CA GLN A 192 -9.14 -20.03 2.35
C GLN A 192 -10.34 -19.70 3.22
N THR A 193 -10.13 -19.44 4.51
CA THR A 193 -11.22 -19.20 5.48
C THR A 193 -11.42 -17.74 5.80
N GLY A 194 -10.42 -16.88 5.55
CA GLY A 194 -10.40 -15.49 5.90
C GLY A 194 -10.07 -15.20 7.37
N ARG A 195 -9.89 -16.24 8.20
CA ARG A 195 -9.52 -16.11 9.62
C ARG A 195 -8.11 -15.58 9.77
N SER A 196 -7.86 -14.92 10.89
CA SER A 196 -6.52 -14.39 11.18
C SER A 196 -6.22 -14.38 12.67
N VAL A 197 -4.93 -14.37 12.99
CA VAL A 197 -4.40 -14.22 14.34
C VAL A 197 -3.32 -13.15 14.35
N LYS A 198 -3.29 -12.35 15.41
CA LYS A 198 -2.28 -11.30 15.61
C LYS A 198 -1.23 -11.77 16.61
N LEU A 199 0.05 -11.58 16.28
CA LEU A 199 1.21 -11.83 17.13
C LEU A 199 1.99 -10.52 17.27
N GLU A 200 2.24 -10.08 18.50
CA GLU A 200 3.02 -8.85 18.75
C GLU A 200 4.49 -9.20 19.00
N GLY A 201 5.39 -8.44 18.39
CA GLY A 201 6.83 -8.67 18.48
C GLY A 201 7.34 -9.75 17.52
N MET A 202 8.57 -10.18 17.75
CA MET A 202 9.25 -11.20 16.97
C MET A 202 8.75 -12.59 17.36
N ALA A 203 8.08 -13.29 16.45
CA ALA A 203 7.68 -14.68 16.64
C ALA A 203 8.78 -15.62 16.12
N ASP A 204 9.10 -16.65 16.89
CA ASP A 204 9.96 -17.74 16.43
C ASP A 204 9.19 -18.76 15.57
N GLU A 205 9.89 -19.70 14.97
CA GLU A 205 9.30 -20.73 14.12
C GLU A 205 8.19 -21.52 14.85
N THR A 206 8.41 -21.92 16.10
CA THR A 206 7.43 -22.66 16.90
C THR A 206 6.14 -21.85 17.07
N THR A 207 6.28 -20.57 17.35
CA THR A 207 5.13 -19.64 17.49
C THR A 207 4.38 -19.47 16.19
N LEU A 208 5.09 -19.33 15.06
CA LEU A 208 4.47 -19.20 13.73
C LEU A 208 3.68 -20.47 13.36
N LEU A 209 4.29 -21.65 13.54
CA LEU A 209 3.62 -22.93 13.27
C LEU A 209 2.42 -23.16 14.19
N SER A 210 2.54 -22.84 15.48
CA SER A 210 1.44 -22.95 16.45
C SER A 210 0.28 -22.02 16.09
N ALA A 211 0.57 -20.81 15.61
CA ALA A 211 -0.46 -19.86 15.17
C ALA A 211 -1.21 -20.36 13.93
N ILE A 212 -0.50 -20.96 12.98
CA ILE A 212 -1.10 -21.60 11.80
C ILE A 212 -1.97 -22.80 12.20
N ASP A 213 -1.45 -23.67 13.06
CA ASP A 213 -2.17 -24.83 13.60
C ASP A 213 -3.45 -24.42 14.33
N TRP A 214 -3.37 -23.38 15.15
CA TRP A 214 -4.53 -22.81 15.81
C TRP A 214 -5.58 -22.31 14.80
N LEU A 215 -5.17 -21.64 13.69
CA LEU A 215 -6.08 -21.21 12.65
C LEU A 215 -6.74 -22.39 11.91
N ILE A 216 -6.07 -23.54 11.80
CA ILE A 216 -6.65 -24.76 11.22
C ILE A 216 -7.77 -25.31 12.11
N HIS A 217 -7.55 -25.39 13.43
CA HIS A 217 -8.42 -26.10 14.36
C HIS A 217 -9.46 -25.23 15.08
N SER A 218 -9.32 -23.90 15.09
CA SER A 218 -10.22 -23.01 15.83
C SER A 218 -11.56 -22.74 15.14
N GLY A 219 -11.95 -23.52 14.16
CA GLY A 219 -13.20 -23.39 13.39
C GLY A 219 -14.21 -24.50 13.57
N ASP A 220 -13.92 -25.46 14.43
CA ASP A 220 -14.82 -26.58 14.78
C ASP A 220 -15.69 -26.28 16.00
#